data_c04bb86291d336bf41958139b69b44a1
#
_entry.id   c04bb86291d336bf41958139b69b44a1
#
_cell.length_a   1.000
_cell.length_b   1.000
_cell.length_c   1.000
_cell.angle_alpha   90.00
_cell.angle_beta   90.00
_cell.angle_gamma   90.00
#
_symmetry.space_group_name_H-M   'P 1'
#
loop_
_entity.id
_entity.type
_entity.pdbx_description
1 polymer ?
#
loop_
_entity_poly.entity_id
_entity_poly.type
_entity_poly.pdbx_seq_one_letter_code
_entity_poly.pdbx_strand_id
1 'polypeptide(L)'
;MKRLLHALQMAAAAGLLLWPIPATASSHMDAPLIILDDAANTTDVYAFVSQRLGRKYLTTALAVYPHEEPGVGPNKYNFDDDVLYEIRVATGRDVAKGRTTYAYQFRFDTTFRNRNTILQSYLGVINNVGDASQNLIQRYTVDKVNVRTGQATRLGRGIVPPNNQGNATPRYNRNNDGEQPAKDGVANDFDLDPYTAQSIAELEDGYLAFAGQRDDGFYADIQAIFDLLKLRPTGSAKDSQGGFNVHTMVLNIPIDEIGGDQQIVGVYATTSRRRIKVLGPAGDANLGDFVQVARQGNPLFNEGLVAIKDKDLYSRTSPEVDSTLFSKYALTPELASLINALVLGGNVAPTTNRTDIGGIFIPDLIKVDLSTAPARLAGGGASHPTNADDTGFSRLGIFGGDVLTSTVQAGFGSGTVPGGWPNGRRFGDDVVDIAVTALISDLRVSPPIIVGPAGDNVNSNDIAYNKVFPYAATPLNGRTHTH
;
A
#
# COMPACT_ATOMS: atom_id res chain seq x y z
N MET A 1 23.68 59.49 -0.19
CA MET A 1 23.56 58.62 0.97
C MET A 1 22.12 58.14 1.26
N LYS A 2 21.06 58.93 1.16
CA LYS A 2 19.68 58.47 1.45
C LYS A 2 19.12 57.44 0.41
N ARG A 3 19.55 57.45 -0.82
CA ARG A 3 19.11 56.47 -1.85
C ARG A 3 19.78 55.10 -1.77
N LEU A 4 20.93 54.97 -1.16
CA LEU A 4 21.63 53.73 -0.91
C LEU A 4 21.00 52.95 0.27
N LEU A 5 20.53 53.64 1.30
CA LEU A 5 19.84 53.03 2.44
C LEU A 5 18.49 52.38 2.07
N HIS A 6 17.75 52.95 1.12
CA HIS A 6 16.46 52.37 0.67
C HIS A 6 16.65 51.13 -0.19
N ALA A 7 17.73 51.04 -0.94
CA ALA A 7 18.06 49.86 -1.75
C ALA A 7 18.51 48.64 -0.86
N LEU A 8 19.22 48.90 0.23
CA LEU A 8 19.56 47.87 1.20
C LEU A 8 18.37 47.38 2.05
N GLN A 9 17.42 48.21 2.34
CA GLN A 9 16.22 47.80 3.06
C GLN A 9 15.23 46.99 2.20
N MET A 10 15.17 47.23 0.90
CA MET A 10 14.37 46.42 -0.03
C MET A 10 15.02 45.07 -0.33
N ALA A 11 16.35 44.97 -0.36
CA ALA A 11 17.07 43.72 -0.48
C ALA A 11 16.96 42.82 0.76
N ALA A 12 16.89 43.40 1.97
CA ALA A 12 16.69 42.67 3.21
C ALA A 12 15.22 42.16 3.38
N ALA A 13 14.24 42.84 2.80
CA ALA A 13 12.82 42.40 2.84
C ALA A 13 12.49 41.31 1.82
N ALA A 14 13.25 41.23 0.72
CA ALA A 14 13.09 40.15 -0.28
C ALA A 14 13.79 38.83 0.14
N GLY A 15 14.73 38.88 1.09
CA GLY A 15 15.44 37.71 1.60
C GLY A 15 14.72 36.95 2.71
N LEU A 16 13.59 37.43 3.22
CA LEU A 16 12.86 36.86 4.36
C LEU A 16 11.57 36.09 3.98
N LEU A 17 11.34 35.86 2.68
CA LEU A 17 10.16 35.15 2.18
C LEU A 17 10.44 33.79 1.54
N LEU A 18 11.66 33.28 1.68
CA LEU A 18 12.01 31.90 1.30
C LEU A 18 12.40 31.10 2.55
N TRP A 19 11.48 30.96 3.49
CA TRP A 19 11.55 29.80 4.38
C TRP A 19 11.12 28.59 3.53
N PRO A 20 11.98 27.57 3.43
CA PRO A 20 11.53 26.32 2.88
C PRO A 20 10.46 25.78 3.82
N ILE A 21 9.24 25.70 3.35
CA ILE A 21 8.22 24.87 3.98
C ILE A 21 8.79 23.48 3.90
N PRO A 22 9.00 22.76 5.01
CA PRO A 22 9.43 21.37 4.93
C PRO A 22 8.36 20.61 4.18
N ALA A 23 8.65 20.19 2.96
CA ALA A 23 7.85 19.24 2.23
C ALA A 23 8.07 17.89 2.90
N THR A 24 7.20 17.53 3.83
CA THR A 24 7.10 16.16 4.33
C THR A 24 6.42 15.36 3.24
N ALA A 25 7.11 14.45 2.64
CA ALA A 25 6.56 13.60 1.61
C ALA A 25 7.02 12.16 1.84
N SER A 26 6.04 11.30 1.83
CA SER A 26 6.16 9.85 1.82
C SER A 26 4.90 9.32 1.15
N SER A 27 4.96 8.17 0.47
CA SER A 27 3.78 7.54 -0.15
C SER A 27 2.62 7.30 0.83
N HIS A 28 2.84 7.58 2.06
CA HIS A 28 1.91 7.47 3.19
C HIS A 28 1.36 8.81 3.64
N MET A 29 1.77 9.90 2.99
CA MET A 29 1.39 11.29 3.30
C MET A 29 0.89 12.01 2.04
N ASP A 30 0.00 11.35 1.29
CA ASP A 30 -0.32 11.71 -0.10
C ASP A 30 -1.14 12.99 -0.26
N ALA A 31 -2.01 13.32 0.68
CA ALA A 31 -2.90 14.45 0.54
C ALA A 31 -3.12 15.22 1.85
N PRO A 32 -3.24 16.56 1.80
CA PRO A 32 -3.23 17.41 3.01
C PRO A 32 -4.28 17.10 4.06
N LEU A 33 -5.46 16.63 3.67
CA LEU A 33 -6.53 16.36 4.64
C LEU A 33 -6.47 14.97 5.23
N ILE A 34 -6.10 13.96 4.43
CA ILE A 34 -6.11 12.57 4.93
C ILE A 34 -4.97 12.30 5.92
N ILE A 35 -3.86 13.00 5.83
CA ILE A 35 -2.76 12.88 6.79
C ILE A 35 -3.14 13.33 8.22
N LEU A 36 -4.30 13.91 8.41
CA LEU A 36 -4.85 14.26 9.72
C LEU A 36 -5.74 13.14 10.30
N ASP A 37 -5.87 12.02 9.60
CA ASP A 37 -6.76 10.90 9.96
C ASP A 37 -6.06 9.56 9.67
N ASP A 38 -5.06 9.22 10.48
CA ASP A 38 -4.19 8.06 10.29
C ASP A 38 -4.96 6.74 10.12
N ALA A 39 -6.05 6.55 10.86
CA ALA A 39 -6.86 5.34 10.80
C ALA A 39 -7.58 5.15 9.45
N ALA A 40 -7.83 6.21 8.72
CA ALA A 40 -8.44 6.21 7.40
C ALA A 40 -7.41 6.48 6.29
N ASN A 41 -6.18 6.84 6.63
CA ASN A 41 -5.13 7.11 5.66
C ASN A 41 -4.57 5.80 5.10
N THR A 42 -4.65 5.64 3.77
CA THR A 42 -4.13 4.46 3.07
C THR A 42 -2.63 4.59 2.87
N THR A 43 -1.90 3.51 3.12
CA THR A 43 -0.47 3.43 2.84
C THR A 43 -0.22 2.73 1.52
N ASP A 44 -0.78 1.54 1.34
CA ASP A 44 -0.51 0.69 0.20
C ASP A 44 -1.73 -0.12 -0.23
N VAL A 45 -1.79 -0.35 -1.54
CA VAL A 45 -2.70 -1.33 -2.15
C VAL A 45 -1.88 -2.31 -2.96
N TYR A 46 -2.11 -3.60 -2.75
CA TYR A 46 -1.49 -4.69 -3.49
C TYR A 46 -2.56 -5.50 -4.22
N ALA A 47 -2.22 -6.02 -5.39
CA ALA A 47 -3.10 -6.89 -6.15
C ALA A 47 -2.28 -7.78 -7.09
N PHE A 48 -2.42 -9.10 -7.00
CA PHE A 48 -1.70 -10.04 -7.84
C PHE A 48 -2.39 -11.41 -7.91
N VAL A 49 -2.06 -12.20 -8.92
CA VAL A 49 -2.53 -13.58 -9.01
C VAL A 49 -1.75 -14.46 -8.07
N SER A 50 -2.45 -15.21 -7.21
CA SER A 50 -1.86 -16.22 -6.34
C SER A 50 -2.52 -17.58 -6.53
N GLN A 51 -1.96 -18.61 -5.88
CA GLN A 51 -2.53 -19.95 -5.87
C GLN A 51 -2.40 -20.57 -4.49
N ARG A 52 -3.46 -21.24 -4.02
CA ARG A 52 -3.43 -22.06 -2.81
C ARG A 52 -4.23 -23.34 -3.03
N LEU A 53 -3.64 -24.48 -2.69
CA LEU A 53 -4.28 -25.82 -2.85
C LEU A 53 -4.87 -26.06 -4.26
N GLY A 54 -4.18 -25.59 -5.30
CA GLY A 54 -4.61 -25.74 -6.70
C GLY A 54 -5.64 -24.72 -7.19
N ARG A 55 -6.26 -23.90 -6.34
CA ARG A 55 -7.19 -22.85 -6.72
C ARG A 55 -6.45 -21.53 -6.94
N LYS A 56 -6.78 -20.80 -8.02
CA LYS A 56 -6.26 -19.46 -8.31
C LYS A 56 -7.07 -18.38 -7.60
N TYR A 57 -6.38 -17.35 -7.17
CA TYR A 57 -6.98 -16.20 -6.49
C TYR A 57 -6.45 -14.90 -7.09
N LEU A 58 -7.29 -13.88 -7.07
CA LEU A 58 -6.86 -12.50 -7.03
C LEU A 58 -6.59 -12.16 -5.56
N THR A 59 -5.32 -12.10 -5.18
CA THR A 59 -4.91 -11.61 -3.87
C THR A 59 -4.93 -10.10 -3.89
N THR A 60 -5.57 -9.50 -2.90
CA THR A 60 -5.63 -8.05 -2.72
C THR A 60 -5.26 -7.70 -1.29
N ALA A 61 -4.59 -6.56 -1.10
CA ALA A 61 -4.37 -6.01 0.24
C ALA A 61 -4.58 -4.51 0.26
N LEU A 62 -5.05 -4.01 1.39
CA LEU A 62 -5.15 -2.60 1.74
C LEU A 62 -4.46 -2.40 3.09
N ALA A 63 -3.48 -1.51 3.15
CA ALA A 63 -2.83 -1.10 4.38
C ALA A 63 -3.20 0.34 4.75
N VAL A 64 -3.26 0.62 6.05
CA VAL A 64 -3.59 1.92 6.66
C VAL A 64 -2.70 2.18 7.86
N TYR A 65 -2.75 3.36 8.45
CA TYR A 65 -1.87 3.83 9.52
C TYR A 65 -0.42 4.01 9.05
N PRO A 66 -0.13 5.06 8.27
CA PRO A 66 1.25 5.36 7.87
C PRO A 66 2.15 5.61 9.09
N HIS A 67 3.35 5.07 9.04
CA HIS A 67 4.37 5.25 10.08
C HIS A 67 3.90 4.82 11.48
N GLU A 68 3.24 3.68 11.58
CA GLU A 68 2.86 3.11 12.86
C GLU A 68 4.09 2.72 13.67
N GLU A 69 4.40 3.53 14.68
CA GLU A 69 5.56 3.37 15.56
C GLU A 69 5.39 2.14 16.47
N PRO A 70 6.25 1.11 16.39
CA PRO A 70 6.13 -0.07 17.24
C PRO A 70 6.34 0.24 18.73
N GLY A 71 7.13 1.26 19.05
CA GLY A 71 7.54 1.62 20.40
C GLY A 71 6.63 2.59 21.16
N VAL A 72 5.38 2.76 20.76
CA VAL A 72 4.44 3.70 21.40
C VAL A 72 3.98 3.26 22.79
N GLY A 73 3.38 4.20 23.52
CA GLY A 73 2.93 4.07 24.91
C GLY A 73 1.83 3.03 25.17
N PRO A 74 1.01 3.21 26.23
CA PRO A 74 0.05 2.18 26.66
C PRO A 74 -1.05 1.93 25.63
N ASN A 75 -1.41 2.93 24.83
CA ASN A 75 -2.37 2.78 23.74
C ASN A 75 -1.63 2.50 22.43
N LYS A 76 -2.09 1.50 21.71
CA LYS A 76 -1.55 1.03 20.44
C LYS A 76 -2.55 1.30 19.32
N TYR A 77 -2.08 1.23 18.10
CA TYR A 77 -2.90 1.32 16.90
C TYR A 77 -3.86 0.13 16.80
N ASN A 78 -5.03 0.34 16.26
CA ASN A 78 -6.01 -0.68 15.89
C ASN A 78 -6.94 -0.12 14.81
N PHE A 79 -7.56 -0.96 14.01
CA PHE A 79 -8.55 -0.47 13.05
C PHE A 79 -9.64 0.34 13.76
N ASP A 80 -10.11 1.39 13.09
CA ASP A 80 -11.15 2.25 13.64
C ASP A 80 -12.54 1.67 13.29
N ASP A 81 -13.37 1.41 14.31
CA ASP A 81 -14.72 0.87 14.15
C ASP A 81 -15.65 1.83 13.36
N ASP A 82 -15.30 3.12 13.30
CA ASP A 82 -16.03 4.17 12.59
C ASP A 82 -15.52 4.44 11.16
N VAL A 83 -14.59 3.65 10.68
CA VAL A 83 -14.12 3.68 9.28
C VAL A 83 -14.72 2.50 8.51
N LEU A 84 -15.19 2.78 7.32
CA LEU A 84 -15.49 1.74 6.33
C LEU A 84 -14.28 1.59 5.42
N TYR A 85 -13.64 0.42 5.47
CA TYR A 85 -12.53 0.05 4.60
C TYR A 85 -13.05 -0.81 3.44
N GLU A 86 -12.65 -0.48 2.21
CA GLU A 86 -13.13 -1.19 1.05
C GLU A 86 -12.01 -1.50 0.07
N ILE A 87 -11.94 -2.77 -0.36
CA ILE A 87 -11.19 -3.19 -1.54
C ILE A 87 -12.19 -3.26 -2.70
N ARG A 88 -11.91 -2.55 -3.78
CA ARG A 88 -12.81 -2.38 -4.91
C ARG A 88 -12.24 -3.00 -6.17
N VAL A 89 -13.05 -3.79 -6.86
CA VAL A 89 -12.66 -4.54 -8.04
C VAL A 89 -13.55 -4.15 -9.21
N ALA A 90 -12.93 -3.71 -10.31
CA ALA A 90 -13.54 -3.53 -11.61
C ALA A 90 -13.30 -4.77 -12.48
N THR A 91 -14.30 -5.27 -13.19
CA THR A 91 -14.18 -6.44 -14.07
C THR A 91 -14.62 -6.13 -15.50
N GLY A 92 -14.03 -6.81 -16.48
CA GLY A 92 -14.42 -6.70 -17.88
C GLY A 92 -14.39 -5.27 -18.41
N ARG A 93 -15.51 -4.81 -18.98
CA ARG A 93 -15.61 -3.46 -19.60
C ARG A 93 -15.59 -2.31 -18.59
N ASP A 94 -15.78 -2.59 -17.32
CA ASP A 94 -15.79 -1.57 -16.28
C ASP A 94 -14.36 -1.11 -15.92
N VAL A 95 -13.35 -1.94 -16.19
CA VAL A 95 -11.92 -1.58 -15.97
C VAL A 95 -11.54 -0.31 -16.73
N ALA A 96 -11.81 -0.27 -18.04
CA ALA A 96 -11.47 0.90 -18.86
C ALA A 96 -12.23 2.18 -18.49
N LYS A 97 -13.32 2.05 -17.71
CA LYS A 97 -14.16 3.15 -17.25
C LYS A 97 -13.86 3.57 -15.82
N GLY A 98 -12.95 2.89 -15.14
CA GLY A 98 -12.71 3.10 -13.71
C GLY A 98 -13.88 2.74 -12.82
N ARG A 99 -14.84 1.94 -13.30
CA ARG A 99 -16.07 1.65 -12.61
C ARG A 99 -15.95 0.40 -11.74
N THR A 100 -16.29 0.52 -10.46
CA THR A 100 -16.32 -0.63 -9.55
C THR A 100 -17.45 -1.61 -9.92
N THR A 101 -17.11 -2.89 -10.03
CA THR A 101 -18.08 -3.97 -10.16
C THR A 101 -18.44 -4.52 -8.78
N TYR A 102 -17.44 -4.83 -7.96
CA TYR A 102 -17.60 -5.35 -6.61
C TYR A 102 -16.81 -4.50 -5.61
N ALA A 103 -17.41 -4.25 -4.44
CA ALA A 103 -16.74 -3.68 -3.28
C ALA A 103 -16.75 -4.72 -2.15
N TYR A 104 -15.57 -5.00 -1.60
CA TYR A 104 -15.39 -5.86 -0.45
C TYR A 104 -15.19 -4.99 0.77
N GLN A 105 -16.20 -4.98 1.66
CA GLN A 105 -16.29 -4.09 2.80
C GLN A 105 -15.80 -4.78 4.07
N PHE A 106 -14.78 -4.22 4.70
CA PHE A 106 -14.33 -4.60 6.04
C PHE A 106 -14.92 -3.62 7.06
N ARG A 107 -15.51 -4.17 8.13
CA ARG A 107 -16.04 -3.39 9.27
C ARG A 107 -15.55 -4.02 10.54
N PHE A 108 -15.06 -3.21 11.44
CA PHE A 108 -14.46 -3.63 12.68
C PHE A 108 -15.37 -3.36 13.88
N ASP A 109 -15.16 -4.13 14.94
CA ASP A 109 -15.82 -4.00 16.25
C ASP A 109 -14.81 -4.35 17.34
N THR A 110 -14.57 -3.38 18.23
CA THR A 110 -13.54 -3.44 19.26
C THR A 110 -14.16 -3.61 20.65
N THR A 111 -13.69 -4.61 21.37
CA THR A 111 -14.09 -4.87 22.76
C THR A 111 -12.88 -5.01 23.68
N PHE A 112 -13.06 -4.70 24.95
CA PHE A 112 -12.05 -4.87 26.00
C PHE A 112 -12.54 -5.84 27.05
N ARG A 113 -11.70 -6.80 27.47
CA ARG A 113 -12.01 -7.70 28.57
C ARG A 113 -12.02 -6.98 29.92
N ASN A 114 -11.07 -6.09 30.11
CA ASN A 114 -10.95 -5.28 31.32
C ASN A 114 -10.67 -3.82 30.93
N ARG A 115 -11.59 -2.93 31.30
CA ARG A 115 -11.42 -1.47 31.14
C ARG A 115 -10.87 -0.78 32.39
N ASN A 116 -10.73 -1.52 33.51
CA ASN A 116 -10.21 -0.99 34.77
C ASN A 116 -8.68 -1.24 34.90
N THR A 117 -7.94 -1.05 33.79
CA THR A 117 -6.50 -1.18 33.74
C THR A 117 -5.92 -0.11 32.82
N ILE A 118 -4.63 0.20 32.98
CA ILE A 118 -3.89 1.07 32.07
C ILE A 118 -3.44 0.33 30.81
N LEU A 119 -3.58 -0.98 30.75
CA LEU A 119 -3.06 -1.84 29.70
C LEU A 119 -4.14 -2.06 28.63
N GLN A 120 -4.00 -1.39 27.48
CA GLN A 120 -4.94 -1.53 26.37
C GLN A 120 -4.91 -2.95 25.78
N SER A 121 -3.74 -3.45 25.40
CA SER A 121 -3.64 -4.60 24.50
C SER A 121 -3.64 -5.94 25.23
N TYR A 122 -3.11 -6.03 26.46
CA TYR A 122 -2.87 -7.29 27.16
C TYR A 122 -3.11 -7.21 28.67
N LEU A 123 -3.36 -8.34 29.29
CA LEU A 123 -3.47 -8.54 30.77
C LEU A 123 -2.40 -9.51 31.29
N GLY A 124 -1.54 -10.00 30.43
CA GLY A 124 -0.46 -10.96 30.65
C GLY A 124 0.10 -11.42 29.31
N VAL A 125 0.92 -12.47 29.32
CA VAL A 125 1.43 -13.06 28.09
C VAL A 125 0.28 -13.69 27.29
N ILE A 126 0.12 -13.27 26.06
CA ILE A 126 -0.87 -13.81 25.12
C ILE A 126 -0.26 -15.03 24.44
N ASN A 127 -0.85 -16.21 24.65
CA ASN A 127 -0.37 -17.44 24.02
C ASN A 127 -1.13 -17.76 22.73
N ASN A 128 -2.40 -17.40 22.65
CA ASN A 128 -3.26 -17.61 21.48
C ASN A 128 -4.14 -16.39 21.26
N VAL A 129 -4.57 -16.21 20.00
CA VAL A 129 -5.50 -15.14 19.64
C VAL A 129 -6.82 -15.33 20.39
N GLY A 130 -7.26 -14.28 21.08
CA GLY A 130 -8.49 -14.28 21.84
C GLY A 130 -8.42 -14.97 23.20
N ASP A 131 -7.23 -15.35 23.71
CA ASP A 131 -7.11 -15.91 25.06
C ASP A 131 -7.40 -14.87 26.16
N ALA A 132 -7.44 -15.31 27.42
CA ALA A 132 -7.80 -14.45 28.55
C ALA A 132 -6.81 -13.30 28.79
N SER A 133 -5.56 -13.43 28.33
CA SER A 133 -4.52 -12.43 28.46
C SER A 133 -4.60 -11.34 27.39
N GLN A 134 -5.32 -11.55 26.30
CA GLN A 134 -5.55 -10.51 25.29
C GLN A 134 -6.68 -9.59 25.76
N ASN A 135 -6.37 -8.34 26.10
CA ASN A 135 -7.36 -7.39 26.62
C ASN A 135 -8.20 -6.74 25.50
N LEU A 136 -7.55 -6.18 24.48
CA LEU A 136 -8.23 -5.66 23.30
C LEU A 136 -8.54 -6.82 22.36
N ILE A 137 -9.81 -7.01 22.06
CA ILE A 137 -10.30 -7.99 21.08
C ILE A 137 -10.98 -7.22 19.98
N GLN A 138 -10.44 -7.29 18.78
CA GLN A 138 -11.07 -6.69 17.61
C GLN A 138 -11.50 -7.79 16.65
N ARG A 139 -12.74 -7.69 16.15
CA ARG A 139 -13.29 -8.58 15.14
C ARG A 139 -13.69 -7.80 13.92
N TYR A 140 -13.74 -8.47 12.78
CA TYR A 140 -14.20 -7.86 11.55
C TYR A 140 -15.20 -8.74 10.81
N THR A 141 -15.95 -8.10 9.94
CA THR A 141 -16.84 -8.76 8.97
C THR A 141 -16.40 -8.38 7.57
N VAL A 142 -16.61 -9.29 6.62
CA VAL A 142 -16.38 -9.04 5.19
C VAL A 142 -17.69 -9.21 4.44
N ASP A 143 -18.10 -8.15 3.74
CA ASP A 143 -19.27 -8.14 2.86
C ASP A 143 -18.84 -7.92 1.41
N LYS A 144 -19.35 -8.75 0.47
CA LYS A 144 -19.24 -8.52 -0.98
C LYS A 144 -20.46 -7.73 -1.45
N VAL A 145 -20.24 -6.55 -1.99
CA VAL A 145 -21.29 -5.69 -2.52
C VAL A 145 -21.18 -5.62 -4.04
N ASN A 146 -22.23 -6.01 -4.74
CA ASN A 146 -22.36 -5.70 -6.16
C ASN A 146 -22.78 -4.23 -6.29
N VAL A 147 -21.86 -3.38 -6.73
CA VAL A 147 -22.05 -1.92 -6.71
C VAL A 147 -23.18 -1.47 -7.64
N ARG A 148 -23.41 -2.19 -8.74
CA ARG A 148 -24.46 -1.84 -9.69
C ARG A 148 -25.87 -2.12 -9.16
N THR A 149 -26.04 -3.21 -8.40
CA THR A 149 -27.36 -3.62 -7.87
C THR A 149 -27.59 -3.16 -6.44
N GLY A 150 -26.54 -2.80 -5.72
CA GLY A 150 -26.56 -2.52 -4.29
C GLY A 150 -26.70 -3.77 -3.42
N GLN A 151 -26.71 -4.97 -4.00
CA GLN A 151 -26.85 -6.22 -3.26
C GLN A 151 -25.57 -6.48 -2.47
N ALA A 152 -25.71 -6.67 -1.16
CA ALA A 152 -24.64 -7.06 -0.25
C ALA A 152 -24.83 -8.52 0.19
N THR A 153 -23.73 -9.27 0.21
CA THR A 153 -23.67 -10.65 0.71
C THR A 153 -22.58 -10.74 1.75
N ARG A 154 -22.89 -11.22 2.95
CA ARG A 154 -21.92 -11.48 4.00
C ARG A 154 -21.08 -12.69 3.60
N LEU A 155 -19.76 -12.49 3.45
CA LEU A 155 -18.81 -13.59 3.20
C LEU A 155 -18.39 -14.28 4.51
N GLY A 156 -18.31 -13.55 5.62
CA GLY A 156 -17.94 -14.13 6.90
C GLY A 156 -17.38 -13.13 7.88
N ARG A 157 -16.64 -13.67 8.87
CA ARG A 157 -16.08 -12.91 9.99
C ARG A 157 -14.67 -13.40 10.30
N GLY A 158 -13.84 -12.51 10.83
CA GLY A 158 -12.51 -12.83 11.33
C GLY A 158 -12.20 -12.16 12.67
N ILE A 159 -11.07 -12.50 13.21
CA ILE A 159 -10.50 -11.90 14.43
C ILE A 159 -9.14 -11.30 14.10
N VAL A 160 -8.88 -10.11 14.60
CA VAL A 160 -7.59 -9.44 14.48
C VAL A 160 -6.63 -10.04 15.50
N PRO A 161 -5.40 -10.44 15.10
CA PRO A 161 -4.40 -10.89 16.06
C PRO A 161 -3.94 -9.73 16.94
N PRO A 162 -3.36 -9.99 18.13
CA PRO A 162 -2.76 -8.93 18.93
C PRO A 162 -1.62 -8.27 18.18
N ASN A 163 -1.41 -6.97 18.37
CA ASN A 163 -0.22 -6.29 17.86
C ASN A 163 1.05 -6.87 18.53
N ASN A 164 2.20 -6.75 17.86
CA ASN A 164 3.46 -7.19 18.45
C ASN A 164 3.87 -6.28 19.62
N GLN A 165 3.74 -6.78 20.84
CA GLN A 165 4.06 -6.11 22.10
C GLN A 165 5.42 -6.55 22.68
N GLY A 166 6.18 -7.33 21.93
CA GLY A 166 7.38 -7.98 22.48
C GLY A 166 7.02 -9.06 23.49
N ASN A 167 7.36 -8.85 24.78
CA ASN A 167 7.18 -9.86 25.84
C ASN A 167 5.73 -10.30 26.06
N ALA A 168 4.75 -9.45 25.80
CA ALA A 168 3.36 -9.85 25.92
C ALA A 168 2.88 -10.71 24.73
N THR A 169 3.57 -10.64 23.58
CA THR A 169 3.29 -11.44 22.38
C THR A 169 4.56 -12.09 21.83
N PRO A 170 5.23 -12.96 22.61
CA PRO A 170 6.57 -13.44 22.29
C PRO A 170 6.63 -14.26 21.00
N ARG A 171 5.52 -14.86 20.56
CA ARG A 171 5.50 -15.82 19.45
C ARG A 171 5.63 -15.16 18.06
N TYR A 172 5.49 -13.83 17.96
CA TYR A 172 5.89 -13.08 16.74
C TYR A 172 7.40 -13.00 16.57
N ASN A 173 8.16 -13.15 17.66
CA ASN A 173 9.58 -12.86 17.69
C ASN A 173 10.42 -14.15 17.64
N ARG A 174 11.67 -14.04 17.20
CA ARG A 174 12.59 -15.17 17.10
C ARG A 174 12.69 -15.90 18.45
N ASN A 175 12.83 -17.20 18.40
CA ASN A 175 12.87 -18.09 19.58
C ASN A 175 11.63 -18.02 20.49
N ASN A 176 10.53 -17.41 20.04
CA ASN A 176 9.35 -17.07 20.85
C ASN A 176 9.74 -16.25 22.09
N ASP A 177 10.65 -15.32 21.91
CA ASP A 177 11.19 -14.45 22.96
C ASP A 177 10.92 -12.99 22.58
N GLY A 178 10.17 -12.28 23.40
CA GLY A 178 9.80 -10.89 23.15
C GLY A 178 10.95 -9.89 23.17
N GLU A 179 12.13 -10.29 23.62
CA GLU A 179 13.37 -9.49 23.54
C GLU A 179 14.10 -9.64 22.19
N GLN A 180 13.66 -10.60 21.37
CA GLN A 180 14.25 -10.86 20.07
C GLN A 180 13.53 -10.08 18.95
N PRO A 181 14.19 -9.83 17.81
CA PRO A 181 13.58 -9.28 16.62
C PRO A 181 12.39 -10.10 16.12
N ALA A 182 11.51 -9.48 15.34
CA ALA A 182 10.43 -10.16 14.66
C ALA A 182 10.97 -11.34 13.81
N LYS A 183 10.12 -12.36 13.66
CA LYS A 183 10.42 -13.49 12.78
C LYS A 183 10.40 -13.03 11.33
N ASP A 184 11.33 -13.53 10.56
CA ASP A 184 11.31 -13.38 9.12
C ASP A 184 10.06 -14.06 8.54
N GLY A 185 9.65 -13.63 7.35
CA GLY A 185 8.59 -14.27 6.61
C GLY A 185 8.93 -15.72 6.24
N VAL A 186 7.92 -16.49 5.89
CA VAL A 186 8.02 -17.92 5.65
C VAL A 186 7.50 -18.33 4.27
N ALA A 187 7.90 -19.51 3.81
CA ALA A 187 7.49 -20.07 2.52
C ALA A 187 6.36 -21.09 2.62
N ASN A 188 5.98 -21.53 3.83
CA ASN A 188 4.98 -22.57 4.07
C ASN A 188 4.00 -22.14 5.15
N ASP A 189 2.73 -22.53 5.00
CA ASP A 189 1.65 -22.24 5.96
C ASP A 189 1.97 -22.72 7.39
N PHE A 190 2.68 -23.86 7.51
CA PHE A 190 3.03 -24.46 8.80
C PHE A 190 4.08 -23.68 9.60
N ASP A 191 4.84 -22.83 8.94
CA ASP A 191 5.92 -22.05 9.54
C ASP A 191 5.45 -20.65 9.98
N LEU A 192 4.20 -20.28 9.65
CA LEU A 192 3.63 -19.01 10.08
C LEU A 192 3.67 -18.88 11.60
N ASP A 193 3.90 -17.66 12.08
CA ASP A 193 3.73 -17.39 13.50
C ASP A 193 2.30 -17.72 13.94
N PRO A 194 2.12 -18.23 15.19
CA PRO A 194 0.82 -18.73 15.61
C PRO A 194 -0.30 -17.69 15.64
N TYR A 195 0.00 -16.41 15.85
CA TYR A 195 -1.03 -15.39 15.88
C TYR A 195 -1.55 -15.11 14.47
N THR A 196 -0.65 -15.03 13.49
CA THR A 196 -1.03 -14.91 12.08
C THR A 196 -1.84 -16.13 11.63
N ALA A 197 -1.35 -17.34 11.87
CA ALA A 197 -2.03 -18.59 11.48
C ALA A 197 -3.45 -18.68 12.07
N GLN A 198 -3.63 -18.32 13.35
CA GLN A 198 -4.93 -18.37 14.04
C GLN A 198 -5.91 -17.28 13.58
N SER A 199 -5.44 -16.24 12.91
CA SER A 199 -6.27 -15.11 12.46
C SER A 199 -6.65 -15.19 10.99
N ILE A 200 -6.14 -16.17 10.24
CA ILE A 200 -6.61 -16.43 8.88
C ILE A 200 -8.04 -16.94 8.95
N ALA A 201 -8.97 -16.18 8.38
CA ALA A 201 -10.38 -16.52 8.32
C ALA A 201 -10.71 -17.18 6.97
N GLU A 202 -11.21 -18.43 7.03
CA GLU A 202 -11.84 -19.06 5.89
C GLU A 202 -13.29 -18.57 5.84
N LEU A 203 -13.66 -17.95 4.71
CA LEU A 203 -14.97 -17.36 4.50
C LEU A 203 -15.77 -18.22 3.51
N GLU A 204 -17.04 -17.85 3.29
CA GLU A 204 -17.93 -18.51 2.31
C GLU A 204 -17.29 -18.55 0.91
N ASP A 205 -17.67 -19.51 0.10
CA ASP A 205 -17.24 -19.70 -1.30
C ASP A 205 -15.72 -19.83 -1.50
N GLY A 206 -14.97 -20.09 -0.41
CA GLY A 206 -13.51 -20.29 -0.42
C GLY A 206 -12.70 -19.00 -0.46
N TYR A 207 -13.29 -17.87 -0.12
CA TYR A 207 -12.53 -16.65 0.18
C TYR A 207 -11.67 -16.86 1.43
N LEU A 208 -10.52 -16.16 1.48
CA LEU A 208 -9.68 -16.11 2.68
C LEU A 208 -9.47 -14.64 3.05
N ALA A 209 -9.59 -14.32 4.33
CA ALA A 209 -9.33 -12.98 4.83
C ALA A 209 -8.37 -12.99 6.01
N PHE A 210 -7.63 -11.91 6.13
CA PHE A 210 -6.78 -11.57 7.27
C PHE A 210 -6.89 -10.06 7.50
N ALA A 211 -6.86 -9.63 8.74
CA ALA A 211 -6.67 -8.23 9.10
C ALA A 211 -5.84 -8.15 10.38
N GLY A 212 -4.80 -7.31 10.40
CA GLY A 212 -3.92 -7.15 11.56
C GLY A 212 -2.73 -6.25 11.29
N GLN A 213 -1.98 -5.97 12.35
CA GLN A 213 -0.71 -5.27 12.26
C GLN A 213 0.29 -6.09 11.44
N ARG A 214 0.97 -5.47 10.51
CA ARG A 214 2.06 -6.01 9.70
C ARG A 214 3.20 -5.01 9.64
N ASP A 215 4.37 -5.48 9.28
CA ASP A 215 5.45 -4.64 8.82
C ASP A 215 5.01 -3.84 7.58
N ASP A 216 5.54 -2.62 7.40
CA ASP A 216 5.26 -1.84 6.20
C ASP A 216 5.95 -2.48 4.99
N GLY A 217 5.18 -2.95 4.06
CA GLY A 217 5.70 -3.69 2.90
C GLY A 217 6.19 -2.82 1.75
N PHE A 218 6.10 -1.50 1.86
CA PHE A 218 6.69 -0.55 0.93
C PHE A 218 8.08 -0.13 1.43
N TYR A 219 9.00 0.11 0.53
CA TYR A 219 10.35 0.56 0.85
C TYR A 219 10.82 1.59 -0.17
N ALA A 220 11.41 2.68 0.30
CA ALA A 220 12.03 3.72 -0.54
C ALA A 220 12.80 4.74 0.32
N ASP A 221 13.74 5.44 -0.30
CA ASP A 221 14.39 6.62 0.29
C ASP A 221 13.57 7.89 -0.02
N ILE A 222 12.38 7.97 0.57
CA ILE A 222 11.40 9.03 0.30
C ILE A 222 11.95 10.41 0.60
N GLN A 223 12.69 10.56 1.70
CA GLN A 223 13.29 11.85 2.06
C GLN A 223 14.25 12.36 0.97
N ALA A 224 15.06 11.49 0.38
CA ALA A 224 15.98 11.89 -0.67
C ALA A 224 15.26 12.27 -1.98
N ILE A 225 14.14 11.59 -2.27
CA ILE A 225 13.31 11.90 -3.44
C ILE A 225 12.69 13.29 -3.31
N PHE A 226 12.10 13.61 -2.15
CA PHE A 226 11.39 14.88 -1.94
C PHE A 226 12.25 16.00 -1.35
N ASP A 227 13.57 15.77 -1.18
CA ASP A 227 14.56 16.81 -0.87
C ASP A 227 15.37 17.18 -2.13
N LEU A 228 14.72 17.84 -3.08
CA LEU A 228 15.28 18.28 -4.36
C LEU A 228 15.85 17.15 -5.22
N LEU A 229 15.31 15.93 -5.12
CA LEU A 229 15.79 14.74 -5.82
C LEU A 229 17.29 14.47 -5.58
N LYS A 230 17.79 14.80 -4.39
CA LYS A 230 19.18 14.53 -4.00
C LYS A 230 19.32 13.10 -3.48
N LEU A 231 19.23 12.15 -4.43
CA LEU A 231 19.32 10.74 -4.11
C LEU A 231 20.63 10.39 -3.41
N ARG A 232 20.54 9.53 -2.41
CA ARG A 232 21.74 9.03 -1.70
C ARG A 232 22.47 8.01 -2.57
N PRO A 233 23.82 7.94 -2.48
CA PRO A 233 24.59 6.92 -3.18
C PRO A 233 24.22 5.51 -2.72
N THR A 234 24.45 4.52 -3.59
CA THR A 234 24.31 3.09 -3.25
C THR A 234 25.05 2.76 -1.94
N GLY A 235 24.38 2.07 -1.04
CA GLY A 235 24.88 1.70 0.28
C GLY A 235 24.74 2.76 1.36
N SER A 236 24.20 3.96 1.04
CA SER A 236 23.85 5.00 2.00
C SER A 236 22.39 5.43 1.92
N ALA A 237 21.63 4.90 0.96
CA ALA A 237 20.19 5.06 0.90
C ALA A 237 19.52 4.45 2.13
N LYS A 238 18.41 5.03 2.55
CA LYS A 238 17.67 4.61 3.74
C LYS A 238 16.23 4.34 3.38
N ASP A 239 15.76 3.20 3.80
CA ASP A 239 14.33 2.93 3.75
C ASP A 239 13.62 3.85 4.75
N SER A 240 12.77 4.74 4.24
CA SER A 240 12.03 5.69 5.07
C SER A 240 10.88 5.03 5.84
N GLN A 241 10.45 3.86 5.44
CA GLN A 241 9.42 3.04 6.07
C GLN A 241 10.02 1.94 6.96
N GLY A 242 11.31 1.69 6.83
CA GLY A 242 12.01 0.70 7.65
C GLY A 242 11.85 0.98 9.15
N GLY A 243 11.48 -0.05 9.90
CA GLY A 243 11.22 0.04 11.33
C GLY A 243 9.77 0.38 11.70
N PHE A 244 8.91 0.76 10.74
CA PHE A 244 7.48 1.06 10.98
C PHE A 244 6.58 -0.12 10.65
N ASN A 245 5.42 -0.15 11.31
CA ASN A 245 4.32 -1.06 10.99
C ASN A 245 3.18 -0.31 10.28
N VAL A 246 2.23 -1.09 9.80
CA VAL A 246 0.94 -0.66 9.26
C VAL A 246 -0.15 -1.64 9.71
N HIS A 247 -1.42 -1.27 9.58
CA HIS A 247 -2.54 -2.20 9.71
C HIS A 247 -3.02 -2.66 8.33
N THR A 248 -2.92 -3.96 8.05
CA THR A 248 -3.18 -4.52 6.73
C THR A 248 -4.38 -5.45 6.73
N MET A 249 -5.28 -5.24 5.77
CA MET A 249 -6.37 -6.16 5.41
C MET A 249 -5.97 -6.89 4.14
N VAL A 250 -6.01 -8.23 4.14
CA VAL A 250 -5.70 -9.05 2.96
C VAL A 250 -6.91 -9.93 2.64
N LEU A 251 -7.26 -9.98 1.36
CA LEU A 251 -8.37 -10.79 0.86
C LEU A 251 -7.93 -11.59 -0.37
N ASN A 252 -7.99 -12.91 -0.26
CA ASN A 252 -7.91 -13.80 -1.41
C ASN A 252 -9.32 -13.97 -2.00
N ILE A 253 -9.50 -13.47 -3.20
CA ILE A 253 -10.76 -13.53 -3.97
C ILE A 253 -10.62 -14.67 -4.96
N PRO A 254 -11.42 -15.76 -4.86
CA PRO A 254 -11.40 -16.80 -5.88
C PRO A 254 -11.73 -16.21 -7.25
N ILE A 255 -10.93 -16.53 -8.26
CA ILE A 255 -11.06 -15.90 -9.58
C ILE A 255 -12.40 -16.25 -10.25
N ASP A 256 -12.95 -17.42 -10.00
CA ASP A 256 -14.28 -17.86 -10.46
C ASP A 256 -15.40 -16.99 -9.90
N GLU A 257 -15.26 -16.41 -8.71
CA GLU A 257 -16.24 -15.51 -8.08
C GLU A 257 -16.34 -14.12 -8.72
N ILE A 258 -15.40 -13.78 -9.59
CA ILE A 258 -15.35 -12.50 -10.30
C ILE A 258 -15.36 -12.64 -11.83
N GLY A 259 -15.74 -13.82 -12.35
CA GLY A 259 -15.97 -14.05 -13.77
C GLY A 259 -14.88 -14.86 -14.50
N GLY A 260 -13.98 -15.52 -13.75
CA GLY A 260 -12.96 -16.40 -14.31
C GLY A 260 -11.67 -15.67 -14.69
N ASP A 261 -10.72 -16.43 -15.26
CA ASP A 261 -9.35 -15.96 -15.47
C ASP A 261 -9.08 -15.33 -16.86
N GLN A 262 -10.05 -15.39 -17.81
CA GLN A 262 -9.86 -14.85 -19.15
C GLN A 262 -10.22 -13.36 -19.21
N GLN A 263 -9.63 -12.55 -18.32
CA GLN A 263 -9.87 -11.12 -18.24
C GLN A 263 -8.77 -10.38 -17.52
N ILE A 264 -8.75 -9.05 -17.75
CA ILE A 264 -8.05 -8.10 -16.91
C ILE A 264 -9.07 -7.54 -15.91
N VAL A 265 -8.64 -7.44 -14.65
CA VAL A 265 -9.37 -6.72 -13.60
C VAL A 265 -8.62 -5.47 -13.18
N GLY A 266 -9.31 -4.52 -12.56
CA GLY A 266 -8.70 -3.34 -11.96
C GLY A 266 -9.01 -3.30 -10.46
N VAL A 267 -8.00 -3.04 -9.63
CA VAL A 267 -8.13 -3.02 -8.17
C VAL A 267 -7.73 -1.65 -7.63
N TYR A 268 -8.50 -1.14 -6.71
CA TYR A 268 -8.17 0.02 -5.89
C TYR A 268 -8.84 -0.10 -4.51
N ALA A 269 -8.45 0.72 -3.58
CA ALA A 269 -9.04 0.74 -2.25
C ALA A 269 -9.56 2.12 -1.87
N THR A 270 -10.51 2.15 -0.94
CA THR A 270 -11.04 3.38 -0.37
C THR A 270 -11.29 3.23 1.12
N THR A 271 -11.17 4.34 1.84
CA THR A 271 -11.65 4.46 3.21
C THR A 271 -12.72 5.54 3.27
N SER A 272 -13.70 5.33 4.14
CA SER A 272 -14.84 6.26 4.27
C SER A 272 -15.18 6.50 5.74
N ARG A 273 -15.55 7.74 6.05
CA ARG A 273 -16.04 8.18 7.35
C ARG A 273 -17.53 8.52 7.28
N ARG A 274 -18.21 8.47 8.41
CA ARG A 274 -19.55 9.06 8.51
C ARG A 274 -19.49 10.57 8.24
N ARG A 275 -20.51 11.10 7.57
CA ARG A 275 -20.55 12.50 7.12
C ARG A 275 -20.42 13.51 8.24
N ILE A 276 -20.93 13.18 9.43
CA ILE A 276 -21.00 14.10 10.58
C ILE A 276 -20.41 13.38 11.79
N LYS A 277 -19.43 14.01 12.43
CA LYS A 277 -18.91 13.61 13.73
C LYS A 277 -19.26 14.68 14.77
N VAL A 278 -19.94 14.30 15.83
CA VAL A 278 -20.27 15.17 16.95
C VAL A 278 -19.50 14.72 18.18
N LEU A 279 -18.59 15.57 18.63
CA LEU A 279 -17.77 15.28 19.81
C LEU A 279 -18.57 15.47 21.10
N GLY A 280 -18.47 14.50 22.01
CA GLY A 280 -19.15 14.55 23.29
C GLY A 280 -18.33 13.99 24.46
N PRO A 281 -18.56 14.44 25.70
CA PRO A 281 -17.77 13.99 26.86
C PRO A 281 -17.95 12.51 27.20
N ALA A 282 -19.04 11.88 26.74
CA ALA A 282 -19.30 10.45 26.93
C ALA A 282 -18.92 9.60 25.72
N GLY A 283 -18.37 10.22 24.67
CA GLY A 283 -18.00 9.60 23.40
C GLY A 283 -18.56 10.39 22.22
N ASP A 284 -18.08 10.08 21.04
CA ASP A 284 -18.45 10.75 19.79
C ASP A 284 -19.69 10.08 19.17
N ALA A 285 -20.51 10.87 18.49
CA ALA A 285 -21.60 10.37 17.65
C ALA A 285 -21.25 10.54 16.18
N ASN A 286 -21.20 9.46 15.43
CA ASN A 286 -20.92 9.44 14.00
C ASN A 286 -22.22 9.18 13.22
N LEU A 287 -22.66 10.15 12.41
CA LEU A 287 -23.99 10.21 11.82
C LEU A 287 -23.94 10.38 10.29
N GLY A 288 -25.05 10.03 9.64
CA GLY A 288 -25.22 10.13 8.19
C GLY A 288 -24.57 9.00 7.41
N ASP A 289 -24.53 9.16 6.08
CA ASP A 289 -23.96 8.19 5.17
C ASP A 289 -22.42 8.21 5.25
N PHE A 290 -21.80 7.10 4.83
CA PHE A 290 -20.35 7.07 4.63
C PHE A 290 -19.95 7.94 3.43
N VAL A 291 -18.89 8.72 3.59
CA VAL A 291 -18.28 9.56 2.57
C VAL A 291 -16.82 9.16 2.42
N GLN A 292 -16.40 8.88 1.20
CA GLN A 292 -15.02 8.55 0.90
C GLN A 292 -14.09 9.69 1.32
N VAL A 293 -13.02 9.36 2.05
CA VAL A 293 -12.01 10.30 2.55
C VAL A 293 -10.62 10.00 1.99
N ALA A 294 -10.34 8.75 1.65
CA ALA A 294 -9.13 8.36 0.93
C ALA A 294 -9.44 7.37 -0.19
N ARG A 295 -8.55 7.37 -1.18
CA ARG A 295 -8.51 6.45 -2.31
C ARG A 295 -7.05 6.20 -2.69
N GLN A 296 -6.75 4.96 -3.03
CA GLN A 296 -5.48 4.58 -3.61
C GLN A 296 -5.69 3.47 -4.65
N GLY A 297 -5.13 3.66 -5.84
CA GLY A 297 -5.02 2.66 -6.88
C GLY A 297 -3.57 2.26 -7.10
N ASN A 298 -2.96 2.70 -8.20
CA ASN A 298 -1.54 2.49 -8.45
C ASN A 298 -0.68 3.23 -7.41
N PRO A 299 0.47 2.68 -7.03
CA PRO A 299 1.41 3.37 -6.16
C PRO A 299 1.87 4.69 -6.79
N LEU A 300 2.17 5.69 -5.97
CA LEU A 300 2.80 6.95 -6.33
C LEU A 300 1.97 7.91 -7.20
N PHE A 301 0.73 7.58 -7.62
CA PHE A 301 -0.03 8.47 -8.50
C PHE A 301 -0.41 9.77 -7.81
N ASN A 302 -1.13 9.69 -6.69
CA ASN A 302 -1.53 10.90 -5.94
C ASN A 302 -0.32 11.59 -5.33
N GLU A 303 0.64 10.83 -4.85
CA GLU A 303 1.85 11.34 -4.21
C GLU A 303 2.77 12.09 -5.18
N GLY A 304 3.21 11.44 -6.25
CA GLY A 304 4.28 11.91 -7.13
C GLY A 304 3.82 12.65 -8.38
N LEU A 305 2.55 12.49 -8.80
CA LEU A 305 2.08 13.06 -10.06
C LEU A 305 0.97 14.11 -9.87
N VAL A 306 0.01 13.90 -8.99
CA VAL A 306 -1.12 14.83 -8.80
C VAL A 306 -0.66 16.09 -8.07
N ALA A 307 -1.01 17.27 -8.62
CA ALA A 307 -0.64 18.53 -7.98
C ALA A 307 -1.39 18.74 -6.65
N ILE A 308 -0.74 19.42 -5.70
CA ILE A 308 -1.21 19.61 -4.32
C ILE A 308 -2.67 20.12 -4.24
N LYS A 309 -3.08 21.00 -5.14
CA LYS A 309 -4.45 21.57 -5.18
C LYS A 309 -5.54 20.53 -5.48
N ASP A 310 -5.18 19.40 -6.12
CA ASP A 310 -6.13 18.39 -6.57
C ASP A 310 -5.99 17.05 -5.78
N LYS A 311 -5.01 16.92 -4.87
CA LYS A 311 -4.75 15.71 -4.09
C LYS A 311 -5.95 15.28 -3.21
N ASP A 312 -6.55 16.21 -2.48
CA ASP A 312 -7.74 15.93 -1.67
C ASP A 312 -8.98 15.63 -2.54
N LEU A 313 -9.08 16.25 -3.72
CA LEU A 313 -10.14 15.93 -4.68
C LEU A 313 -9.98 14.52 -5.21
N TYR A 314 -8.75 14.10 -5.53
CA TYR A 314 -8.44 12.73 -5.91
C TYR A 314 -8.87 11.73 -4.82
N SER A 315 -8.51 11.98 -3.57
CA SER A 315 -8.87 11.11 -2.43
C SER A 315 -10.38 10.94 -2.26
N ARG A 316 -11.18 11.92 -2.68
CA ARG A 316 -12.65 11.97 -2.49
C ARG A 316 -13.47 11.59 -3.72
N THR A 317 -12.84 11.26 -4.84
CA THR A 317 -13.52 10.90 -6.09
C THR A 317 -13.24 9.46 -6.49
N SER A 318 -14.10 8.87 -7.31
CA SER A 318 -13.88 7.54 -7.87
C SER A 318 -13.02 7.58 -9.14
N PRO A 319 -12.38 6.46 -9.54
CA PRO A 319 -11.60 6.40 -10.77
C PRO A 319 -12.39 6.69 -12.06
N GLU A 320 -13.71 6.68 -12.00
CA GLU A 320 -14.57 7.01 -13.16
C GLU A 320 -14.35 8.44 -13.71
N VAL A 321 -13.86 9.35 -12.86
CA VAL A 321 -13.60 10.76 -13.26
C VAL A 321 -12.15 11.03 -13.62
N ASP A 322 -11.25 10.07 -13.51
CA ASP A 322 -9.81 10.27 -13.67
C ASP A 322 -9.43 10.76 -15.06
N SER A 323 -10.08 10.23 -16.09
CA SER A 323 -9.83 10.68 -17.47
C SER A 323 -10.13 12.17 -17.68
N THR A 324 -11.08 12.72 -16.91
CA THR A 324 -11.49 14.12 -17.00
C THR A 324 -10.68 15.03 -16.08
N LEU A 325 -10.44 14.59 -14.83
CA LEU A 325 -9.86 15.44 -13.80
C LEU A 325 -8.35 15.31 -13.68
N PHE A 326 -7.81 14.09 -13.83
CA PHE A 326 -6.42 13.79 -13.44
C PHE A 326 -5.52 13.32 -14.59
N SER A 327 -6.06 13.03 -15.77
CA SER A 327 -5.25 12.56 -16.93
C SER A 327 -4.12 13.50 -17.31
N LYS A 328 -4.30 14.81 -17.13
CA LYS A 328 -3.27 15.83 -17.36
C LYS A 328 -1.97 15.54 -16.59
N TYR A 329 -2.06 14.99 -15.39
CA TYR A 329 -0.92 14.71 -14.54
C TYR A 329 -0.11 13.50 -15.01
N ALA A 330 -0.78 12.51 -15.57
CA ALA A 330 -0.11 11.37 -16.18
C ALA A 330 0.43 11.69 -17.59
N LEU A 331 -0.33 12.48 -18.39
CA LEU A 331 0.05 12.82 -19.75
C LEU A 331 1.14 13.89 -19.85
N THR A 332 1.30 14.71 -18.82
CA THR A 332 2.31 15.76 -18.73
C THR A 332 2.87 15.81 -17.29
N PRO A 333 3.62 14.77 -16.88
CA PRO A 333 4.08 14.63 -15.50
C PRO A 333 5.12 15.70 -15.16
N GLU A 334 4.81 16.53 -14.15
CA GLU A 334 5.73 17.56 -13.66
C GLU A 334 7.04 16.95 -13.16
N LEU A 335 6.95 15.76 -12.51
CA LEU A 335 8.11 15.05 -11.99
C LEU A 335 9.15 14.74 -13.06
N ALA A 336 8.73 14.40 -14.29
CA ALA A 336 9.68 14.19 -15.40
C ALA A 336 10.47 15.48 -15.75
N SER A 337 9.81 16.64 -15.66
CA SER A 337 10.47 17.93 -15.86
C SER A 337 11.44 18.26 -14.71
N LEU A 338 11.09 17.95 -13.48
CA LEU A 338 11.95 18.12 -12.30
C LEU A 338 13.18 17.20 -12.37
N ILE A 339 13.00 15.94 -12.76
CA ILE A 339 14.11 14.99 -12.97
C ILE A 339 15.07 15.51 -14.03
N ASN A 340 14.54 16.01 -15.16
CA ASN A 340 15.38 16.63 -16.21
C ASN A 340 16.20 17.81 -15.67
N ALA A 341 15.58 18.67 -14.88
CA ALA A 341 16.23 19.91 -14.41
C ALA A 341 17.23 19.65 -13.27
N LEU A 342 16.90 18.76 -12.34
CA LEU A 342 17.64 18.60 -11.07
C LEU A 342 18.64 17.43 -11.13
N VAL A 343 18.36 16.38 -11.90
CA VAL A 343 19.14 15.14 -11.92
C VAL A 343 19.89 14.94 -13.24
N LEU A 344 19.18 15.02 -14.35
CA LEU A 344 19.74 14.64 -15.66
C LEU A 344 20.46 15.78 -16.39
N GLY A 345 20.26 17.02 -15.97
CA GLY A 345 20.93 18.20 -16.53
C GLY A 345 20.56 18.47 -18.01
N GLY A 346 19.40 17.98 -18.47
CA GLY A 346 18.97 18.14 -19.87
C GLY A 346 17.60 17.53 -20.13
N ASN A 347 17.12 17.58 -21.36
CA ASN A 347 15.83 17.06 -21.80
C ASN A 347 15.93 15.56 -22.15
N VAL A 348 16.19 14.69 -21.20
CA VAL A 348 16.30 13.23 -21.38
C VAL A 348 14.92 12.58 -21.25
N ALA A 349 14.24 12.82 -20.14
CA ALA A 349 12.89 12.30 -19.89
C ALA A 349 11.86 13.02 -20.77
N PRO A 350 10.98 12.30 -21.48
CA PRO A 350 9.87 12.91 -22.19
C PRO A 350 8.86 13.51 -21.20
N THR A 351 8.49 14.78 -21.38
CA THR A 351 7.68 15.54 -20.41
C THR A 351 6.22 15.76 -20.85
N THR A 352 5.87 15.43 -22.08
CA THR A 352 4.52 15.69 -22.64
C THR A 352 4.03 14.52 -23.48
N ASN A 353 2.70 14.46 -23.68
CA ASN A 353 2.04 13.43 -24.48
C ASN A 353 2.41 12.00 -24.03
N ARG A 354 2.53 11.79 -22.70
CA ARG A 354 2.92 10.53 -22.08
C ARG A 354 1.74 9.57 -22.03
N THR A 355 1.33 9.07 -23.22
CA THR A 355 0.24 8.08 -23.34
C THR A 355 0.61 6.73 -22.72
N ASP A 356 1.88 6.40 -22.63
CA ASP A 356 2.44 5.27 -21.91
C ASP A 356 2.14 5.37 -20.39
N ILE A 357 2.51 6.48 -19.77
CA ILE A 357 2.24 6.74 -18.35
C ILE A 357 0.72 6.84 -18.10
N GLY A 358 -0.01 7.53 -19.01
CA GLY A 358 -1.47 7.58 -18.97
C GLY A 358 -2.13 6.20 -19.04
N GLY A 359 -1.57 5.26 -19.78
CA GLY A 359 -2.05 3.88 -19.88
C GLY A 359 -1.94 3.09 -18.57
N ILE A 360 -0.96 3.43 -17.72
CA ILE A 360 -0.77 2.83 -16.40
C ILE A 360 -1.77 3.44 -15.40
N PHE A 361 -1.77 4.76 -15.29
CA PHE A 361 -2.44 5.48 -14.20
C PHE A 361 -3.89 5.91 -14.49
N ILE A 362 -4.38 5.86 -15.73
CA ILE A 362 -5.72 6.38 -16.07
C ILE A 362 -6.59 5.31 -16.73
N PRO A 363 -7.73 4.94 -16.13
CA PRO A 363 -8.13 5.24 -14.74
C PRO A 363 -7.19 4.59 -13.75
N ASP A 364 -7.08 5.19 -12.56
CA ASP A 364 -6.15 4.76 -11.54
C ASP A 364 -6.64 3.49 -10.80
N LEU A 365 -6.29 2.38 -11.40
CA LEU A 365 -6.54 1.02 -10.95
C LEU A 365 -5.27 0.20 -11.14
N ILE A 366 -4.90 -0.61 -10.18
CA ILE A 366 -3.91 -1.67 -10.38
C ILE A 366 -4.54 -2.72 -11.31
N LYS A 367 -4.08 -2.77 -12.55
CA LYS A 367 -4.57 -3.71 -13.57
C LYS A 367 -3.88 -5.05 -13.40
N VAL A 368 -4.65 -6.14 -13.33
CA VAL A 368 -4.15 -7.51 -13.16
C VAL A 368 -4.71 -8.39 -14.26
N ASP A 369 -3.84 -8.99 -15.06
CA ASP A 369 -4.20 -10.02 -16.02
C ASP A 369 -4.35 -11.37 -15.31
N LEU A 370 -5.60 -11.79 -15.10
CA LEU A 370 -5.92 -13.02 -14.36
C LEU A 370 -5.56 -14.30 -15.12
N SER A 371 -5.26 -14.23 -16.43
CA SER A 371 -4.84 -15.37 -17.24
C SER A 371 -3.40 -15.78 -16.98
N THR A 372 -2.59 -14.91 -16.36
CA THR A 372 -1.20 -15.19 -16.04
C THR A 372 -1.08 -16.31 -14.99
N ALA A 373 0.07 -16.95 -14.95
CA ALA A 373 0.42 -17.88 -13.87
C ALA A 373 0.43 -17.13 -12.51
N PRO A 374 0.35 -17.86 -11.38
CA PRO A 374 0.58 -17.27 -10.06
C PRO A 374 1.88 -16.48 -10.02
N ALA A 375 1.83 -15.31 -9.41
CA ALA A 375 2.97 -14.41 -9.32
C ALA A 375 4.16 -15.07 -8.61
N ARG A 376 5.37 -14.78 -9.06
CA ARG A 376 6.60 -15.07 -8.33
C ARG A 376 6.70 -14.07 -7.18
N LEU A 377 7.08 -14.57 -6.01
CA LEU A 377 7.01 -13.79 -4.77
C LEU A 377 8.40 -13.46 -4.24
N ALA A 378 8.53 -12.28 -3.65
CA ALA A 378 9.69 -11.90 -2.87
C ALA A 378 9.67 -12.60 -1.50
N GLY A 379 10.86 -12.96 -1.03
CA GLY A 379 11.07 -13.53 0.29
C GLY A 379 12.12 -12.77 1.11
N GLY A 380 12.13 -11.43 1.06
CA GLY A 380 13.02 -10.62 1.87
C GLY A 380 14.45 -10.49 1.38
N GLY A 381 14.76 -11.03 0.20
CA GLY A 381 16.04 -10.84 -0.46
C GLY A 381 17.19 -11.73 0.04
N ALA A 382 18.40 -11.43 -0.40
CA ALA A 382 19.58 -12.29 -0.25
C ALA A 382 20.02 -12.54 1.22
N SER A 383 19.62 -11.73 2.16
CA SER A 383 19.93 -11.90 3.58
C SER A 383 19.05 -12.93 4.29
N HIS A 384 18.00 -13.44 3.63
CA HIS A 384 17.03 -14.38 4.18
C HIS A 384 16.96 -15.69 3.36
N PRO A 385 18.00 -16.53 3.39
CA PRO A 385 18.12 -17.70 2.51
C PRO A 385 17.01 -18.74 2.71
N THR A 386 16.40 -18.82 3.89
CA THR A 386 15.29 -19.74 4.19
C THR A 386 13.96 -19.30 3.62
N ASN A 387 13.84 -18.04 3.25
CA ASN A 387 12.69 -17.46 2.57
C ASN A 387 13.15 -16.61 1.37
N ALA A 388 14.14 -17.09 0.64
CA ALA A 388 14.65 -16.41 -0.55
C ALA A 388 13.55 -16.21 -1.60
N ASP A 389 13.73 -15.19 -2.42
CA ASP A 389 12.85 -14.90 -3.56
C ASP A 389 12.61 -16.14 -4.43
N ASP A 390 11.43 -16.24 -5.01
CA ASP A 390 11.13 -17.27 -5.98
C ASP A 390 12.08 -17.15 -7.19
N THR A 391 12.48 -18.30 -7.74
CA THR A 391 13.32 -18.32 -8.94
C THR A 391 12.69 -17.49 -10.05
N GLY A 392 13.41 -16.48 -10.53
CA GLY A 392 12.98 -15.56 -11.57
C GLY A 392 12.08 -14.43 -11.07
N PHE A 393 11.94 -14.22 -9.75
CA PHE A 393 11.41 -12.96 -9.24
C PHE A 393 12.37 -11.82 -9.59
N SER A 394 11.82 -10.70 -10.00
CA SER A 394 12.54 -9.44 -10.12
C SER A 394 11.77 -8.33 -9.44
N ARG A 395 12.41 -7.59 -8.53
CA ARG A 395 11.84 -6.41 -7.91
C ARG A 395 11.46 -5.32 -8.92
N LEU A 396 12.16 -5.29 -10.06
CA LEU A 396 11.94 -4.31 -11.13
C LEU A 396 10.84 -4.73 -12.12
N GLY A 397 10.15 -5.85 -11.89
CA GLY A 397 9.06 -6.31 -12.73
C GLY A 397 9.41 -6.29 -14.23
N ILE A 398 8.69 -5.51 -15.00
CA ILE A 398 8.87 -5.37 -16.45
C ILE A 398 10.31 -5.00 -16.87
N PHE A 399 11.01 -4.21 -16.10
CA PHE A 399 12.39 -3.78 -16.40
C PHE A 399 13.44 -4.81 -15.92
N GLY A 400 13.06 -5.73 -15.05
CA GLY A 400 13.92 -6.81 -14.55
C GLY A 400 13.79 -8.13 -15.29
N GLY A 401 12.90 -8.23 -16.29
CA GLY A 401 12.70 -9.46 -17.06
C GLY A 401 11.86 -10.53 -16.34
N ASP A 402 11.10 -10.17 -15.34
CA ASP A 402 10.11 -11.05 -14.69
C ASP A 402 8.88 -11.20 -15.59
N VAL A 403 8.85 -12.26 -16.39
CA VAL A 403 7.87 -12.45 -17.44
C VAL A 403 7.00 -13.67 -17.17
N LEU A 404 5.67 -13.49 -17.29
CA LEU A 404 4.66 -14.53 -17.24
C LEU A 404 3.96 -14.71 -18.58
N THR A 405 3.60 -15.95 -18.91
CA THR A 405 2.82 -16.25 -20.11
C THR A 405 1.34 -15.93 -19.88
N SER A 406 0.72 -15.25 -20.85
CA SER A 406 -0.71 -14.94 -20.84
C SER A 406 -1.37 -15.38 -22.15
N THR A 407 -2.58 -15.87 -22.08
CA THR A 407 -3.45 -16.15 -23.22
C THR A 407 -4.37 -14.98 -23.57
N VAL A 408 -4.42 -13.95 -22.71
CA VAL A 408 -5.24 -12.76 -22.86
C VAL A 408 -4.41 -11.62 -23.43
N GLN A 409 -4.96 -10.88 -24.37
CA GLN A 409 -4.40 -9.61 -24.85
C GLN A 409 -4.60 -8.55 -23.75
N ALA A 410 -3.61 -8.36 -22.94
CA ALA A 410 -3.69 -7.53 -21.73
C ALA A 410 -3.46 -6.03 -21.97
N GLY A 411 -3.23 -5.59 -23.17
CA GLY A 411 -2.82 -4.21 -23.42
C GLY A 411 -1.32 -3.95 -23.13
N PHE A 412 -0.63 -4.89 -22.52
CA PHE A 412 0.83 -4.86 -22.33
C PHE A 412 1.59 -5.60 -23.45
N GLY A 413 0.86 -6.27 -24.34
CA GLY A 413 1.42 -7.07 -25.42
C GLY A 413 0.60 -8.35 -25.65
N SER A 414 1.09 -9.24 -26.49
CA SER A 414 0.40 -10.48 -26.84
C SER A 414 1.18 -11.70 -26.34
N GLY A 415 0.50 -12.52 -25.53
CA GLY A 415 1.00 -13.82 -25.12
C GLY A 415 2.06 -13.81 -24.01
N THR A 416 2.75 -12.71 -23.82
CA THR A 416 3.76 -12.57 -22.77
C THR A 416 3.54 -11.26 -22.03
N VAL A 417 3.29 -11.35 -20.73
CA VAL A 417 3.05 -10.20 -19.87
C VAL A 417 4.10 -10.23 -18.76
N PRO A 418 4.86 -9.17 -18.56
CA PRO A 418 5.80 -9.08 -17.45
C PRO A 418 5.07 -9.21 -16.12
N GLY A 419 5.61 -10.00 -15.20
CA GLY A 419 5.13 -10.08 -13.83
C GLY A 419 5.53 -8.84 -13.03
N GLY A 420 4.79 -8.58 -11.95
CA GLY A 420 4.98 -7.41 -11.11
C GLY A 420 4.38 -6.14 -11.70
N TRP A 421 4.46 -5.05 -10.94
CA TRP A 421 3.86 -3.78 -11.35
C TRP A 421 4.43 -3.30 -12.69
N PRO A 422 3.59 -2.84 -13.65
CA PRO A 422 2.17 -2.50 -13.55
C PRO A 422 1.16 -3.63 -13.88
N ASN A 423 1.58 -4.87 -14.12
CA ASN A 423 0.68 -6.02 -14.19
C ASN A 423 0.48 -6.64 -12.79
N GLY A 424 -0.43 -6.07 -12.03
CA GLY A 424 -0.55 -6.28 -10.60
C GLY A 424 0.49 -5.48 -9.82
N ARG A 425 0.45 -5.63 -8.49
CA ARG A 425 1.49 -5.15 -7.57
C ARG A 425 1.67 -6.20 -6.48
N ARG A 426 2.87 -6.77 -6.36
CA ARG A 426 3.24 -7.76 -5.35
C ARG A 426 3.92 -7.07 -4.16
N PHE A 427 3.95 -7.72 -3.02
CA PHE A 427 4.94 -7.40 -2.00
C PHE A 427 6.33 -7.61 -2.60
N GLY A 428 7.24 -6.65 -2.41
CA GLY A 428 8.59 -6.68 -2.97
C GLY A 428 8.75 -6.08 -4.38
N ASP A 429 7.67 -5.63 -5.04
CA ASP A 429 7.80 -4.78 -6.23
C ASP A 429 8.36 -3.42 -5.83
N ASP A 430 9.51 -3.07 -6.39
CA ASP A 430 10.17 -1.79 -6.21
C ASP A 430 9.49 -0.73 -7.09
N VAL A 431 8.36 -0.23 -6.59
CA VAL A 431 7.50 0.63 -7.39
C VAL A 431 8.12 2.00 -7.65
N VAL A 432 9.05 2.44 -6.81
CA VAL A 432 9.80 3.70 -7.03
C VAL A 432 10.75 3.54 -8.20
N ASP A 433 11.61 2.52 -8.19
CA ASP A 433 12.56 2.28 -9.27
C ASP A 433 11.85 2.00 -10.59
N ILE A 434 10.73 1.25 -10.57
CA ILE A 434 9.92 0.99 -11.77
C ILE A 434 9.31 2.29 -12.29
N ALA A 435 8.71 3.11 -11.42
CA ALA A 435 8.04 4.36 -11.82
C ALA A 435 9.04 5.39 -12.36
N VAL A 436 10.18 5.58 -11.69
CA VAL A 436 11.23 6.50 -12.13
C VAL A 436 11.80 6.05 -13.46
N THR A 437 12.11 4.75 -13.63
CA THR A 437 12.59 4.20 -14.90
C THR A 437 11.57 4.42 -16.03
N ALA A 438 10.27 4.21 -15.77
CA ALA A 438 9.22 4.48 -16.76
C ALA A 438 9.11 5.96 -17.10
N LEU A 439 9.20 6.86 -16.10
CA LEU A 439 9.12 8.30 -16.31
C LEU A 439 10.23 8.85 -17.20
N ILE A 440 11.49 8.38 -17.02
CA ILE A 440 12.62 8.86 -17.80
C ILE A 440 12.78 8.14 -19.16
N SER A 441 12.09 7.02 -19.36
CA SER A 441 12.08 6.23 -20.59
C SER A 441 10.97 6.69 -21.55
N ASP A 442 11.06 6.34 -22.82
CA ASP A 442 9.97 6.50 -23.79
C ASP A 442 9.42 5.13 -24.21
N LEU A 443 8.30 4.75 -23.59
CA LEU A 443 7.63 3.48 -23.86
C LEU A 443 6.61 3.55 -25.01
N ARG A 444 6.43 4.72 -25.66
CA ARG A 444 5.49 4.96 -26.77
C ARG A 444 6.02 4.48 -28.11
N VAL A 445 7.30 4.24 -28.21
CA VAL A 445 7.98 3.82 -29.45
C VAL A 445 8.25 2.31 -29.44
N SER A 446 8.47 1.73 -30.63
CA SER A 446 8.78 0.30 -30.75
C SER A 446 10.08 0.12 -31.55
N PRO A 447 11.15 -0.48 -30.96
CA PRO A 447 11.24 -0.91 -29.58
C PRO A 447 11.24 0.27 -28.58
N PRO A 448 10.83 0.07 -27.34
CA PRO A 448 10.87 1.11 -26.31
C PRO A 448 12.30 1.63 -26.08
N ILE A 449 12.43 2.93 -25.84
CA ILE A 449 13.70 3.54 -25.44
C ILE A 449 13.75 3.51 -23.91
N ILE A 450 14.52 2.58 -23.36
CA ILE A 450 14.68 2.43 -21.90
C ILE A 450 15.92 3.20 -21.45
N VAL A 451 15.72 4.08 -20.47
CA VAL A 451 16.79 4.79 -19.75
C VAL A 451 16.80 4.25 -18.33
N GLY A 452 17.89 3.64 -17.91
CA GLY A 452 17.96 3.03 -16.58
C GLY A 452 18.25 1.53 -16.63
N PRO A 453 17.97 0.75 -15.56
CA PRO A 453 17.10 1.13 -14.41
C PRO A 453 17.64 2.28 -13.60
N ALA A 454 16.73 3.12 -13.10
CA ALA A 454 17.01 4.26 -12.25
C ALA A 454 16.06 4.22 -11.04
N GLY A 455 16.54 4.69 -9.90
CA GLY A 455 15.77 4.66 -8.66
C GLY A 455 16.49 5.33 -7.50
N ASP A 456 16.05 5.02 -6.29
CA ASP A 456 16.48 5.66 -5.05
C ASP A 456 17.60 4.92 -4.30
N ASN A 457 18.02 3.76 -4.80
CA ASN A 457 19.02 2.86 -4.22
C ASN A 457 18.58 2.11 -2.95
N VAL A 458 17.29 2.07 -2.61
CA VAL A 458 16.68 1.13 -1.67
C VAL A 458 16.10 -0.04 -2.46
N ASN A 459 16.61 -1.24 -2.25
CA ASN A 459 16.33 -2.38 -3.14
C ASN A 459 15.55 -3.52 -2.47
N SER A 460 15.25 -3.40 -1.18
CA SER A 460 14.50 -4.42 -0.43
C SER A 460 13.94 -3.82 0.86
N ASN A 461 12.86 -4.43 1.32
CA ASN A 461 12.29 -4.18 2.64
C ASN A 461 13.24 -4.66 3.76
N ASP A 462 13.06 -4.15 4.96
CA ASP A 462 13.85 -4.51 6.16
C ASP A 462 13.42 -5.86 6.76
N ILE A 463 12.18 -6.31 6.56
CA ILE A 463 11.65 -7.61 6.98
C ILE A 463 11.27 -8.48 5.77
N ALA A 464 11.62 -9.77 5.83
CA ALA A 464 11.24 -10.75 4.82
C ALA A 464 9.72 -10.95 4.76
N TYR A 465 9.15 -10.89 3.55
CA TYR A 465 7.73 -11.19 3.34
C TYR A 465 7.41 -12.67 3.51
N ASN A 466 6.16 -12.99 3.82
CA ASN A 466 5.63 -14.35 3.70
C ASN A 466 5.35 -14.67 2.21
N LYS A 467 5.71 -15.87 1.76
CA LYS A 467 5.31 -16.37 0.44
C LYS A 467 4.00 -17.17 0.48
N VAL A 468 3.35 -17.16 1.62
CA VAL A 468 2.03 -17.74 1.86
C VAL A 468 1.09 -16.68 2.41
N PHE A 469 -0.22 -16.92 2.29
CA PHE A 469 -1.22 -16.00 2.83
C PHE A 469 -0.99 -15.74 4.33
N PRO A 470 -0.98 -14.48 4.80
CA PRO A 470 -1.45 -13.24 4.14
C PRO A 470 -0.37 -12.47 3.37
N TYR A 471 0.76 -13.03 3.05
CA TYR A 471 1.88 -12.52 2.27
C TYR A 471 2.67 -11.38 2.95
N ALA A 472 2.03 -10.46 3.63
CA ALA A 472 2.67 -9.36 4.35
C ALA A 472 3.61 -9.88 5.46
N ALA A 473 4.70 -9.17 5.72
CA ALA A 473 5.71 -9.55 6.69
C ALA A 473 5.20 -9.49 8.15
N THR A 474 5.90 -10.15 9.06
CA THR A 474 5.60 -10.16 10.49
C THR A 474 5.77 -8.75 11.07
N PRO A 475 4.87 -8.28 11.97
CA PRO A 475 4.99 -6.94 12.52
C PRO A 475 6.20 -6.82 13.46
N LEU A 476 6.88 -5.68 13.40
CA LEU A 476 8.00 -5.33 14.27
C LEU A 476 7.53 -5.08 15.71
N ASN A 477 8.41 -5.34 16.68
CA ASN A 477 8.18 -4.96 18.08
C ASN A 477 8.98 -3.71 18.46
N GLY A 478 8.48 -2.96 19.44
CA GLY A 478 9.11 -1.72 19.89
C GLY A 478 10.38 -1.87 20.72
N ARG A 479 10.89 -3.09 20.93
CA ARG A 479 12.12 -3.34 21.70
C ARG A 479 13.36 -3.46 20.82
N THR A 480 13.20 -3.89 19.59
CA THR A 480 14.30 -4.23 18.69
C THR A 480 14.23 -3.55 17.32
N HIS A 481 13.14 -2.81 17.03
CA HIS A 481 13.05 -2.02 15.80
C HIS A 481 14.09 -0.88 15.79
N THR A 482 14.43 -0.44 14.60
CA THR A 482 15.30 0.73 14.36
C THR A 482 14.83 1.47 13.12
N HIS A 483 14.93 2.78 13.12
CA HIS A 483 14.66 3.65 11.97
C HIS A 483 15.94 4.13 11.30
#